data_89bb499ef47a0da1e7bc57b894ebed30
#
_entry.id   89bb499ef47a0da1e7bc57b894ebed30
#
_cell.length_a   1.000
_cell.length_b   1.000
_cell.length_c   1.000
_cell.angle_alpha   90.00
_cell.angle_beta   90.00
_cell.angle_gamma   90.00
#
_symmetry.space_group_name_H-M   'P 1'
#
loop_
_entity.id
_entity.type
_entity.pdbx_description
1 polymer ?
#
loop_
_entity_poly.entity_id
_entity_poly.type
_entity_poly.pdbx_seq_one_letter_code
_entity_poly.pdbx_strand_id
1 'polypeptide(L)'
;MISRSNQYARQIEEYVTAHRQELVDILIELISVPSVKGPAQPGMPYGENCARALAKGRTICERYGMQTECYDNYAASAVCGQGDKQIGFIAHLDVVPVSDGWSSDPFTGIERNGFVVGRGS
;
A
#
# COMPACT_ATOMS: atom_id res chain seq x y z
N MET A 1 -33.79 -17.67 0.48
CA MET A 1 -32.80 -17.56 1.58
C MET A 1 -31.47 -17.15 0.96
N ILE A 2 -30.98 -15.91 1.19
CA ILE A 2 -29.68 -15.45 0.66
C ILE A 2 -28.60 -16.19 1.45
N SER A 3 -27.69 -16.88 0.78
CA SER A 3 -26.56 -17.56 1.41
C SER A 3 -25.71 -16.54 2.19
N ARG A 4 -25.13 -16.94 3.34
CA ARG A 4 -24.22 -16.07 4.13
C ARG A 4 -23.08 -15.52 3.27
N SER A 5 -22.55 -16.32 2.33
CA SER A 5 -21.51 -15.87 1.39
C SER A 5 -21.96 -14.69 0.51
N ASN A 6 -23.22 -14.69 0.04
CA ASN A 6 -23.76 -13.59 -0.76
C ASN A 6 -23.98 -12.32 0.07
N GLN A 7 -24.30 -12.46 1.36
CA GLN A 7 -24.47 -11.31 2.25
C GLN A 7 -23.12 -10.60 2.48
N TYR A 8 -22.05 -11.34 2.77
CA TYR A 8 -20.72 -10.75 2.95
C TYR A 8 -20.16 -10.15 1.66
N ALA A 9 -20.35 -10.81 0.52
CA ALA A 9 -19.93 -10.28 -0.78
C ALA A 9 -20.55 -8.92 -1.06
N ARG A 10 -21.86 -8.79 -0.80
CA ARG A 10 -22.58 -7.52 -0.97
C ARG A 10 -22.06 -6.43 -0.01
N GLN A 11 -21.85 -6.76 1.26
CA GLN A 11 -21.31 -5.81 2.23
C GLN A 11 -19.90 -5.31 1.84
N ILE A 12 -19.04 -6.20 1.32
CA ILE A 12 -17.72 -5.84 0.82
C ILE A 12 -17.84 -4.92 -0.40
N GLU A 13 -18.70 -5.25 -1.34
CA GLU A 13 -18.94 -4.43 -2.54
C GLU A 13 -19.43 -3.02 -2.19
N GLU A 14 -20.41 -2.93 -1.29
CA GLU A 14 -20.97 -1.66 -0.80
C GLU A 14 -19.85 -0.83 -0.09
N TYR A 15 -19.04 -1.47 0.75
CA TYR A 15 -17.94 -0.82 1.44
C TYR A 15 -16.87 -0.31 0.46
N VAL A 16 -16.41 -1.16 -0.46
CA VAL A 16 -15.40 -0.78 -1.47
C VAL A 16 -15.91 0.36 -2.35
N THR A 17 -17.16 0.30 -2.77
CA THR A 17 -17.78 1.36 -3.58
C THR A 17 -17.82 2.68 -2.82
N ALA A 18 -18.21 2.65 -1.56
CA ALA A 18 -18.28 3.85 -0.72
C ALA A 18 -16.91 4.48 -0.43
N HIS A 19 -15.85 3.68 -0.38
CA HIS A 19 -14.48 4.13 -0.05
C HIS A 19 -13.54 4.16 -1.27
N ARG A 20 -14.10 4.06 -2.49
CA ARG A 20 -13.29 3.99 -3.73
C ARG A 20 -12.28 5.14 -3.84
N GLN A 21 -12.72 6.37 -3.61
CA GLN A 21 -11.84 7.53 -3.74
C GLN A 21 -10.72 7.49 -2.69
N GLU A 22 -11.04 7.12 -1.48
CA GLU A 22 -10.06 6.97 -0.41
C GLU A 22 -8.99 5.92 -0.74
N LEU A 23 -9.39 4.79 -1.34
CA LEU A 23 -8.46 3.77 -1.83
C LEU A 23 -7.54 4.30 -2.93
N VAL A 24 -8.07 5.08 -3.87
CA VAL A 24 -7.29 5.73 -4.93
C VAL A 24 -6.30 6.73 -4.33
N ASP A 25 -6.74 7.56 -3.40
CA ASP A 25 -5.90 8.57 -2.75
C ASP A 25 -4.74 7.92 -1.98
N ILE A 26 -5.00 6.82 -1.27
CA ILE A 26 -3.97 6.03 -0.58
C ILE A 26 -2.97 5.43 -1.57
N LEU A 27 -3.45 4.88 -2.68
CA LEU A 27 -2.57 4.34 -3.71
C LEU A 27 -1.66 5.44 -4.30
N ILE A 28 -2.22 6.61 -4.60
CA ILE A 28 -1.45 7.76 -5.09
C ILE A 28 -0.44 8.23 -4.02
N GLU A 29 -0.83 8.24 -2.75
CA GLU A 29 0.07 8.56 -1.64
C GLU A 29 1.27 7.59 -1.56
N LEU A 30 1.07 6.30 -1.78
CA LEU A 30 2.14 5.31 -1.84
C LEU A 30 3.02 5.48 -3.09
N ILE A 31 2.42 5.70 -4.26
CA ILE A 31 3.14 5.95 -5.52
C ILE A 31 4.05 7.18 -5.39
N SER A 32 3.66 8.19 -4.62
CA SER A 32 4.46 9.41 -4.45
C SER A 32 5.83 9.20 -3.78
N VAL A 33 6.08 8.02 -3.21
CA VAL A 33 7.39 7.65 -2.67
C VAL A 33 8.16 6.86 -3.72
N PRO A 34 9.26 7.38 -4.27
CA PRO A 34 10.05 6.68 -5.29
C PRO A 34 10.86 5.54 -4.66
N SER A 35 10.19 4.48 -4.24
CA SER A 35 10.71 3.37 -3.43
C SER A 35 11.62 2.41 -4.19
N VAL A 36 12.43 2.94 -5.10
CA VAL A 36 13.47 2.18 -5.79
C VAL A 36 14.60 1.87 -4.80
N LYS A 37 15.05 0.61 -4.79
CA LYS A 37 16.16 0.18 -3.96
C LYS A 37 17.41 1.00 -4.24
N GLY A 38 18.00 1.54 -3.18
CA GLY A 38 19.26 2.28 -3.19
C GLY A 38 20.37 1.59 -2.42
N PRO A 39 21.56 2.22 -2.35
CA PRO A 39 22.65 1.72 -1.54
C PRO A 39 22.25 1.58 -0.07
N ALA A 40 22.72 0.51 0.58
CA ALA A 40 22.50 0.30 2.00
C ALA A 40 23.19 1.40 2.83
N GLN A 41 22.49 1.86 3.86
CA GLN A 41 22.97 2.84 4.83
C GLN A 41 22.68 2.31 6.25
N PRO A 42 23.32 2.84 7.30
CA PRO A 42 23.00 2.45 8.67
C PRO A 42 21.50 2.59 8.98
N GLY A 43 20.87 1.49 9.37
CA GLY A 43 19.43 1.43 9.63
C GLY A 43 18.53 1.46 8.40
N MET A 44 19.07 1.52 7.18
CA MET A 44 18.31 1.54 5.92
C MET A 44 18.91 0.55 4.92
N PRO A 45 18.63 -0.75 5.09
CA PRO A 45 19.29 -1.83 4.33
C PRO A 45 19.04 -1.79 2.82
N TYR A 46 17.94 -1.17 2.40
CA TYR A 46 17.55 -1.02 0.97
C TYR A 46 17.57 0.45 0.52
N GLY A 47 18.24 1.33 1.29
CA GLY A 47 18.34 2.76 1.03
C GLY A 47 17.16 3.56 1.60
N GLU A 48 17.32 4.87 1.57
CA GLU A 48 16.39 5.82 2.21
C GLU A 48 14.97 5.73 1.64
N ASN A 49 14.83 5.63 0.33
CA ASN A 49 13.51 5.64 -0.31
C ASN A 49 12.67 4.40 0.06
N CYS A 50 13.28 3.23 0.18
CA CYS A 50 12.59 2.03 0.66
C CYS A 50 12.18 2.17 2.13
N ALA A 51 13.04 2.73 2.98
CA ALA A 51 12.71 3.00 4.38
C ALA A 51 11.56 4.01 4.50
N ARG A 52 11.53 5.05 3.66
CA ARG A 52 10.42 6.02 3.60
C ARG A 52 9.12 5.38 3.17
N ALA A 53 9.15 4.51 2.16
CA ALA A 53 7.95 3.78 1.71
C ALA A 53 7.39 2.88 2.82
N LEU A 54 8.26 2.19 3.54
CA LEU A 54 7.87 1.34 4.66
C LEU A 54 7.25 2.15 5.80
N ALA A 55 7.85 3.30 6.15
CA ALA A 55 7.30 4.22 7.14
C ALA A 55 5.94 4.78 6.69
N LYS A 56 5.79 5.15 5.42
CA LYS A 56 4.54 5.62 4.83
C LYS A 56 3.44 4.55 4.93
N GLY A 57 3.73 3.31 4.53
CA GLY A 57 2.79 2.19 4.63
C GLY A 57 2.32 1.96 6.06
N ARG A 58 3.24 2.00 7.04
CA ARG A 58 2.90 1.90 8.46
C ARG A 58 1.96 3.03 8.91
N THR A 59 2.29 4.28 8.58
CA THR A 59 1.45 5.44 8.92
C THR A 59 0.04 5.31 8.33
N ILE A 60 -0.09 4.78 7.12
CA ILE A 60 -1.39 4.50 6.51
C ILE A 60 -2.14 3.46 7.35
N CYS A 61 -1.51 2.32 7.68
CA CYS A 61 -2.14 1.29 8.50
C CYS A 61 -2.58 1.82 9.87
N GLU A 62 -1.77 2.66 10.51
CA GLU A 62 -2.05 3.29 11.81
C GLU A 62 -3.26 4.23 11.74
N ARG A 63 -3.47 4.95 10.62
CA ARG A 63 -4.70 5.76 10.38
C ARG A 63 -5.97 4.92 10.41
N TYR A 64 -5.87 3.63 10.07
CA TYR A 64 -6.98 2.66 10.13
C TYR A 64 -7.02 1.86 11.43
N GLY A 65 -6.31 2.31 12.46
CA GLY A 65 -6.33 1.70 13.78
C GLY A 65 -5.57 0.37 13.88
N MET A 66 -4.73 0.04 12.89
CA MET A 66 -3.89 -1.16 12.95
C MET A 66 -2.69 -0.91 13.86
N GLN A 67 -2.27 -1.95 14.57
CA GLN A 67 -1.01 -1.96 15.30
C GLN A 67 0.11 -2.32 14.34
N THR A 68 1.17 -1.50 14.29
CA THR A 68 2.29 -1.72 13.38
C THR A 68 3.59 -1.99 14.13
N GLU A 69 4.45 -2.78 13.52
CA GLU A 69 5.81 -3.05 13.98
C GLU A 69 6.77 -2.96 12.80
N CYS A 70 7.97 -2.44 13.05
CA CYS A 70 9.02 -2.33 12.04
C CYS A 70 10.22 -3.19 12.43
N TYR A 71 10.71 -3.99 11.50
CA TYR A 71 11.83 -4.91 11.69
C TYR A 71 13.06 -4.36 10.99
N ASP A 72 13.76 -3.43 11.63
CA ASP A 72 15.02 -2.81 11.18
C ASP A 72 14.99 -2.28 9.73
N ASN A 73 13.82 -1.78 9.30
CA ASN A 73 13.56 -1.34 7.91
C ASN A 73 13.78 -2.42 6.83
N TYR A 74 13.85 -3.70 7.20
CA TYR A 74 13.73 -4.82 6.27
C TYR A 74 12.27 -5.11 5.92
N ALA A 75 11.41 -5.07 6.92
CA ALA A 75 10.00 -5.36 6.79
C ALA A 75 9.19 -4.62 7.86
N ALA A 76 7.89 -4.60 7.70
CA ALA A 76 6.96 -4.19 8.75
C ALA A 76 5.74 -5.10 8.75
N SER A 77 5.06 -5.18 9.88
CA SER A 77 3.76 -5.80 10.01
C SER A 77 2.71 -4.79 10.42
N ALA A 78 1.47 -5.07 10.06
CA ALA A 78 0.29 -4.37 10.54
C ALA A 78 -0.77 -5.40 10.91
N VAL A 79 -1.33 -5.29 12.09
CA VAL A 79 -2.29 -6.25 12.64
C VAL A 79 -3.55 -5.52 13.08
N CYS A 80 -4.72 -6.07 12.72
CA CYS A 80 -6.01 -5.60 13.20
C CYS A 80 -6.91 -6.78 13.59
N GLY A 81 -7.89 -6.50 14.43
CA GLY A 81 -8.82 -7.50 14.94
C GLY A 81 -8.26 -8.33 16.09
N GLN A 82 -9.09 -9.26 16.56
CA GLN A 82 -8.78 -10.17 17.66
C GLN A 82 -9.40 -11.54 17.39
N GLY A 83 -8.78 -12.59 17.89
CA GLY A 83 -9.28 -13.96 17.79
C GLY A 83 -8.16 -14.96 17.55
N ASP A 84 -8.52 -16.23 17.62
CA ASP A 84 -7.56 -17.34 17.51
C ASP A 84 -7.19 -17.67 16.04
N LYS A 85 -7.96 -17.17 15.08
CA LYS A 85 -7.73 -17.41 13.66
C LYS A 85 -7.21 -16.13 13.01
N GLN A 86 -6.17 -16.28 12.22
CA GLN A 86 -5.53 -15.18 11.51
C GLN A 86 -5.54 -15.44 10.01
N ILE A 87 -5.69 -14.37 9.23
CA ILE A 87 -5.45 -14.35 7.79
C ILE A 87 -4.26 -13.41 7.56
N GLY A 88 -3.23 -13.89 6.88
CA GLY A 88 -2.05 -13.11 6.54
C GLY A 88 -2.04 -12.69 5.08
N PHE A 89 -1.65 -11.45 4.84
CA PHE A 89 -1.36 -10.91 3.51
C PHE A 89 0.10 -10.52 3.46
N ILE A 90 0.78 -10.88 2.38
CA ILE A 90 2.17 -10.47 2.13
C ILE A 90 2.17 -9.60 0.89
N ALA A 91 2.79 -8.43 1.01
CA ALA A 91 2.94 -7.49 -0.08
C ALA A 91 4.33 -6.84 -0.02
N HIS A 92 4.71 -6.10 -1.06
CA HIS A 92 5.93 -5.31 -1.07
C HIS A 92 5.61 -3.85 -1.46
N LEU A 93 6.47 -2.93 -1.02
CA LEU A 93 6.35 -1.50 -1.30
C LEU A 93 7.47 -0.96 -2.17
N ASP A 94 8.54 -1.73 -2.38
CA ASP A 94 9.60 -1.35 -3.29
C ASP A 94 9.14 -1.52 -4.74
N VAL A 95 9.70 -0.68 -5.61
CA VAL A 95 9.41 -0.69 -7.03
C VAL A 95 10.69 -0.75 -7.85
N VAL A 96 10.59 -1.29 -9.07
CA VAL A 96 11.69 -1.30 -10.02
C VAL A 96 11.99 0.12 -10.51
N PRO A 97 13.23 0.40 -10.95
CA PRO A 97 13.59 1.68 -11.56
C PRO A 97 12.65 2.06 -12.71
N VAL A 98 12.50 3.35 -12.91
CA VAL A 98 11.76 3.85 -14.07
C VAL A 98 12.65 3.81 -15.31
N SER A 99 12.04 3.45 -16.44
CA SER A 99 12.65 3.53 -17.77
C SER A 99 12.14 4.77 -18.49
N ASP A 100 12.69 5.05 -19.65
CA ASP A 100 12.16 6.07 -20.56
C ASP A 100 10.75 5.73 -21.06
N GLY A 101 10.05 6.71 -21.62
CA GLY A 101 8.75 6.52 -22.26
C GLY A 101 7.54 6.85 -21.40
N TRP A 102 7.73 7.36 -20.18
CA TRP A 102 6.63 7.88 -19.39
C TRP A 102 6.14 9.22 -19.92
N SER A 103 4.82 9.37 -20.08
CA SER A 103 4.19 10.64 -20.52
C SER A 103 4.03 11.66 -19.38
N SER A 104 4.26 11.25 -18.15
CA SER A 104 4.21 12.07 -16.94
C SER A 104 5.20 11.52 -15.91
N ASP A 105 5.47 12.27 -14.84
CA ASP A 105 6.29 11.76 -13.73
C ASP A 105 5.66 10.48 -13.16
N PRO A 106 6.38 9.34 -13.20
CA PRO A 106 5.87 8.05 -12.73
C PRO A 106 5.56 8.01 -11.23
N PHE A 107 6.07 8.94 -10.44
CA PHE A 107 5.85 9.02 -9.00
C PHE A 107 4.81 10.09 -8.58
N THR A 108 4.13 10.71 -9.53
CA THR A 108 3.02 11.62 -9.20
C THR A 108 1.74 10.87 -8.89
N GLY A 109 1.47 9.75 -9.58
CA GLY A 109 0.21 9.03 -9.49
C GLY A 109 -0.97 9.84 -10.05
N ILE A 110 -1.55 9.41 -11.14
CA ILE A 110 -2.64 10.14 -11.81
C ILE A 110 -3.83 9.19 -11.98
N GLU A 111 -5.00 9.59 -11.46
CA GLU A 111 -6.25 8.93 -11.85
C GLU A 111 -6.75 9.52 -13.17
N ARG A 112 -6.92 8.66 -14.18
CA ARG A 112 -7.47 9.04 -15.47
C ARG A 112 -8.36 7.93 -16.02
N ASN A 113 -9.60 8.26 -16.35
CA ASN A 113 -10.59 7.34 -16.95
C ASN A 113 -10.78 6.04 -16.14
N GLY A 114 -10.74 6.12 -14.82
CA GLY A 114 -10.89 4.97 -13.93
C GLY A 114 -9.63 4.12 -13.72
N PHE A 115 -8.50 4.56 -14.25
CA PHE A 115 -7.19 3.94 -14.03
C PHE A 115 -6.31 4.84 -13.17
N VAL A 116 -5.53 4.23 -12.30
CA VAL A 116 -4.41 4.92 -11.64
C VAL A 116 -3.15 4.60 -12.40
N VAL A 117 -2.44 5.64 -12.84
CA VAL A 117 -1.21 5.53 -13.63
C VAL A 117 -0.05 6.04 -12.80
N GLY A 118 0.93 5.19 -12.57
CA GLY A 118 2.14 5.50 -11.81
C GLY A 118 3.02 4.26 -11.63
N ARG A 119 4.24 4.45 -11.18
CA ARG A 119 5.14 3.34 -10.90
C ARG A 119 4.66 2.60 -9.63
N GLY A 120 4.25 1.35 -9.78
CA GLY A 120 3.76 0.49 -8.71
C GLY A 120 2.24 0.52 -8.50
N SER A 121 1.47 1.14 -9.45
CA SER A 121 0.00 1.13 -9.44
C SER A 121 -0.58 -0.23 -9.82
#